data_979769ffe573f11052a89ccef28244c0
#
_entry.id   979769ffe573f11052a89ccef28244c0
#
_cell.length_a   1.000
_cell.length_b   1.000
_cell.length_c   1.000
_cell.angle_alpha   90.00
_cell.angle_beta   90.00
_cell.angle_gamma   90.00
#
_symmetry.space_group_name_H-M   'P 1'
#
loop_
_entity.id
_entity.type
_entity.pdbx_description
1 polymer ?
#
loop_
_entity_poly.entity_id
_entity_poly.type
_entity_poly.pdbx_seq_one_letter_code
_entity_poly.pdbx_strand_id
1 'polypeptide(L)'
;MRRYSAFAIAREAARYHSGWERAWGNPTPKGEYDVVIVGAGGHGLATAYYLAKNHGITNVAVVEKGWLGGGNTGRNTTIIRSNYLQDASAAIFEKSRSLYETLSQDLNYNIMFSPRGVMMLAQTEHELRAWKRTAHANRLAGIESEMVDPKGVKKHCPIINLDGPRYPVLGGLWQPRGGTARHDAVAWGYARAASDMGVDIIQQCEVTGVDRDGAQVTGIQTSKGAIKCKKLCVVVAGSSGVLADMAGFRLPVESIALQALVSEPVKPLMDIVVMANTVHGYMSQSDKGEMVIGGGTDGFNNYTQRGSFQHIEETVRALIETFPVISRLKMLRQWGGIVDITGDRSPIISKTPVEGMFINCGWGTGGFKAIPGSGWATAEMVANGSGEMADPFSLDRFKEGRMIDESVAAAVAH
;
A
#
# COMPACT_ATOMS: atom_id res chain seq x y z
N MET A 1 4.89 -19.28 16.03
CA MET A 1 5.95 -18.60 15.23
C MET A 1 7.33 -19.05 15.67
N ARG A 2 8.14 -19.60 14.78
CA ARG A 2 9.52 -20.00 15.10
C ARG A 2 10.37 -18.74 15.32
N ARG A 3 10.99 -18.62 16.49
CA ARG A 3 11.91 -17.52 16.79
C ARG A 3 13.33 -17.92 16.37
N TYR A 4 14.03 -17.04 15.69
CA TYR A 4 15.46 -17.22 15.48
C TYR A 4 16.20 -17.06 16.82
N SER A 5 17.06 -18.00 17.14
CA SER A 5 17.87 -17.99 18.37
C SER A 5 19.35 -18.14 18.01
N ALA A 6 20.24 -17.80 18.93
CA ALA A 6 21.68 -18.05 18.78
C ALA A 6 21.98 -19.52 18.48
N PHE A 7 21.23 -20.43 19.11
CA PHE A 7 21.35 -21.87 18.84
C PHE A 7 20.93 -22.27 17.44
N ALA A 8 19.87 -21.63 16.90
CA ALA A 8 19.47 -21.84 15.51
C ALA A 8 20.56 -21.38 14.55
N ILE A 9 21.16 -20.20 14.79
CA ILE A 9 22.27 -19.68 13.97
C ILE A 9 23.46 -20.64 14.02
N ALA A 10 23.87 -21.09 15.21
CA ALA A 10 24.98 -22.03 15.38
C ALA A 10 24.72 -23.37 14.67
N ARG A 11 23.51 -23.91 14.81
CA ARG A 11 23.10 -25.15 14.14
C ARG A 11 23.15 -25.02 12.62
N GLU A 12 22.63 -23.91 12.07
CA GLU A 12 22.61 -23.69 10.64
C GLU A 12 24.02 -23.43 10.10
N ALA A 13 24.86 -22.72 10.86
CA ALA A 13 26.28 -22.55 10.52
C ALA A 13 27.00 -23.90 10.44
N ALA A 14 26.77 -24.81 11.41
CA ALA A 14 27.35 -26.17 11.41
C ALA A 14 26.86 -27.02 10.22
N ARG A 15 25.73 -26.67 9.62
CA ARG A 15 25.19 -27.31 8.39
C ARG A 15 25.55 -26.57 7.11
N TYR A 16 26.49 -25.63 7.17
CA TYR A 16 26.86 -24.77 6.02
C TYR A 16 25.65 -24.05 5.41
N HIS A 17 24.68 -23.67 6.23
CA HIS A 17 23.44 -23.00 5.80
C HIS A 17 22.66 -23.78 4.72
N SER A 18 22.75 -25.10 4.71
CA SER A 18 22.02 -25.97 3.80
C SER A 18 20.75 -26.53 4.44
N GLY A 19 19.78 -26.91 3.61
CA GLY A 19 18.55 -27.54 4.09
C GLY A 19 17.59 -26.61 4.83
N TRP A 20 17.61 -25.31 4.56
CA TRP A 20 16.67 -24.36 5.13
C TRP A 20 15.24 -24.69 4.72
N GLU A 21 14.34 -24.64 5.66
CA GLU A 21 12.91 -24.67 5.37
C GLU A 21 12.51 -23.41 4.60
N ARG A 22 11.55 -23.55 3.69
CA ARG A 22 10.98 -22.37 2.99
C ARG A 22 10.34 -21.43 4.00
N ALA A 23 10.49 -20.14 3.79
CA ALA A 23 9.90 -19.12 4.67
C ALA A 23 8.36 -19.13 4.64
N TRP A 24 7.76 -19.59 3.54
CA TRP A 24 6.34 -19.90 3.37
C TRP A 24 6.18 -21.09 2.43
N GLY A 25 5.06 -21.81 2.60
CA GLY A 25 4.71 -22.91 1.71
C GLY A 25 4.24 -22.42 0.34
N ASN A 26 4.23 -23.32 -0.63
CA ASN A 26 3.51 -23.19 -1.90
C ASN A 26 2.88 -24.55 -2.23
N PRO A 27 1.86 -24.95 -1.45
CA PRO A 27 1.24 -26.26 -1.59
C PRO A 27 0.38 -26.33 -2.84
N THR A 28 0.04 -27.56 -3.24
CA THR A 28 -1.09 -27.78 -4.13
C THR A 28 -2.38 -27.34 -3.43
N PRO A 29 -3.30 -26.64 -4.13
CA PRO A 29 -4.57 -26.25 -3.52
C PRO A 29 -5.34 -27.45 -2.95
N LYS A 30 -5.95 -27.31 -1.78
CA LYS A 30 -7.01 -28.21 -1.32
C LYS A 30 -8.27 -27.99 -2.15
N GLY A 31 -9.17 -28.96 -2.17
CA GLY A 31 -10.44 -28.84 -2.88
C GLY A 31 -11.39 -27.79 -2.27
N GLU A 32 -11.21 -27.45 -0.96
CA GLU A 32 -12.10 -26.55 -0.23
C GLU A 32 -11.37 -25.79 0.89
N TYR A 33 -11.76 -24.50 1.07
CA TYR A 33 -11.31 -23.62 2.15
C TYR A 33 -12.49 -22.87 2.78
N ASP A 34 -12.34 -22.42 4.02
CA ASP A 34 -13.30 -21.52 4.64
C ASP A 34 -13.26 -20.15 3.99
N VAL A 35 -12.05 -19.65 3.71
CA VAL A 35 -11.83 -18.37 3.02
C VAL A 35 -10.79 -18.53 1.92
N VAL A 36 -11.11 -18.03 0.74
CA VAL A 36 -10.13 -17.84 -0.33
C VAL A 36 -9.86 -16.35 -0.50
N ILE A 37 -8.60 -15.95 -0.46
CA ILE A 37 -8.14 -14.58 -0.73
C ILE A 37 -7.45 -14.58 -2.09
N VAL A 38 -7.93 -13.75 -3.01
CA VAL A 38 -7.30 -13.56 -4.32
C VAL A 38 -6.35 -12.38 -4.24
N GLY A 39 -5.05 -12.65 -4.45
CA GLY A 39 -3.97 -11.67 -4.44
C GLY A 39 -3.04 -11.81 -3.22
N ALA A 40 -1.79 -12.22 -3.46
CA ALA A 40 -0.72 -12.28 -2.45
C ALA A 40 0.12 -10.98 -2.42
N GLY A 41 -0.53 -9.84 -2.58
CA GLY A 41 0.03 -8.53 -2.24
C GLY A 41 -0.02 -8.26 -0.73
N GLY A 42 0.52 -7.13 -0.28
CA GLY A 42 0.57 -6.77 1.13
C GLY A 42 -0.79 -6.81 1.82
N HIS A 43 -1.84 -6.26 1.21
CA HIS A 43 -3.19 -6.26 1.77
C HIS A 43 -3.78 -7.67 1.93
N GLY A 44 -3.65 -8.54 0.90
CA GLY A 44 -4.15 -9.92 0.98
C GLY A 44 -3.41 -10.75 2.02
N LEU A 45 -2.08 -10.63 2.08
CA LEU A 45 -1.25 -11.32 3.08
C LEU A 45 -1.52 -10.83 4.50
N ALA A 46 -1.71 -9.51 4.70
CA ALA A 46 -2.09 -8.94 5.99
C ALA A 46 -3.50 -9.41 6.40
N THR A 47 -4.45 -9.46 5.46
CA THR A 47 -5.80 -10.00 5.71
C THR A 47 -5.72 -11.46 6.18
N ALA A 48 -4.96 -12.31 5.48
CA ALA A 48 -4.77 -13.72 5.85
C ALA A 48 -4.15 -13.86 7.25
N TYR A 49 -3.13 -13.06 7.54
CA TYR A 49 -2.48 -13.03 8.86
C TYR A 49 -3.47 -12.65 9.97
N TYR A 50 -4.27 -11.59 9.79
CA TYR A 50 -5.21 -11.14 10.82
C TYR A 50 -6.42 -12.05 10.93
N LEU A 51 -6.89 -12.72 9.87
CA LEU A 51 -7.89 -13.78 9.96
C LEU A 51 -7.40 -14.91 10.88
N ALA A 52 -6.17 -15.38 10.70
CA ALA A 52 -5.60 -16.44 11.53
C ALA A 52 -5.32 -15.95 12.96
N LYS A 53 -4.68 -14.78 13.12
CA LYS A 53 -4.23 -14.26 14.43
C LYS A 53 -5.39 -13.81 15.31
N ASN A 54 -6.35 -13.06 14.77
CA ASN A 54 -7.37 -12.37 15.55
C ASN A 54 -8.69 -13.14 15.61
N HIS A 55 -8.97 -13.97 14.60
CA HIS A 55 -10.26 -14.66 14.45
C HIS A 55 -10.14 -16.18 14.46
N GLY A 56 -8.92 -16.75 14.54
CA GLY A 56 -8.70 -18.19 14.55
C GLY A 56 -9.07 -18.88 13.23
N ILE A 57 -9.29 -18.14 12.14
CA ILE A 57 -9.66 -18.68 10.83
C ILE A 57 -8.35 -19.01 10.09
N THR A 58 -7.98 -20.29 10.08
CA THR A 58 -6.70 -20.77 9.51
C THR A 58 -6.85 -21.61 8.26
N ASN A 59 -8.04 -22.17 7.98
CA ASN A 59 -8.31 -22.85 6.70
C ASN A 59 -8.53 -21.83 5.58
N VAL A 60 -7.46 -21.12 5.25
CA VAL A 60 -7.42 -19.99 4.31
C VAL A 60 -6.44 -20.31 3.19
N ALA A 61 -6.85 -20.06 1.94
CA ALA A 61 -5.95 -20.01 0.79
C ALA A 61 -5.74 -18.56 0.35
N VAL A 62 -4.49 -18.18 0.10
CA VAL A 62 -4.14 -16.97 -0.64
C VAL A 62 -3.65 -17.39 -2.02
N VAL A 63 -4.40 -17.08 -3.08
CA VAL A 63 -4.05 -17.44 -4.46
C VAL A 63 -3.47 -16.24 -5.21
N GLU A 64 -2.37 -16.45 -5.92
CA GLU A 64 -1.62 -15.40 -6.63
C GLU A 64 -1.25 -15.87 -8.04
N LYS A 65 -1.60 -15.09 -9.06
CA LYS A 65 -1.31 -15.43 -10.46
C LYS A 65 0.19 -15.46 -10.77
N GLY A 66 0.95 -14.59 -10.13
CA GLY A 66 2.40 -14.51 -10.28
C GLY A 66 3.13 -15.05 -9.05
N TRP A 67 3.95 -14.21 -8.49
CA TRP A 67 4.68 -14.48 -7.25
C TRP A 67 4.28 -13.48 -6.16
N LEU A 68 4.44 -13.88 -4.94
CA LEU A 68 4.15 -13.12 -3.74
C LEU A 68 4.76 -11.71 -3.79
N GLY A 69 3.92 -10.70 -3.56
CA GLY A 69 4.35 -9.30 -3.60
C GLY A 69 4.68 -8.76 -5.00
N GLY A 70 4.53 -9.56 -6.07
CA GLY A 70 4.91 -9.21 -7.44
C GLY A 70 4.05 -8.12 -8.12
N GLY A 71 2.92 -7.74 -7.52
CA GLY A 71 2.06 -6.64 -7.97
C GLY A 71 2.55 -5.27 -7.48
N ASN A 72 1.61 -4.39 -7.11
CA ASN A 72 1.91 -3.02 -6.63
C ASN A 72 2.76 -3.00 -5.36
N THR A 73 2.69 -4.04 -4.53
CA THR A 73 3.51 -4.14 -3.32
C THR A 73 5.00 -4.08 -3.64
N GLY A 74 5.47 -4.79 -4.67
CA GLY A 74 6.86 -4.74 -5.11
C GLY A 74 7.22 -3.54 -6.00
N ARG A 75 6.28 -2.63 -6.26
CA ARG A 75 6.45 -1.46 -7.13
C ARG A 75 6.20 -0.13 -6.44
N ASN A 76 5.87 -0.14 -5.16
CA ASN A 76 5.63 1.09 -4.41
C ASN A 76 6.94 1.76 -3.96
N THR A 77 6.83 2.99 -3.51
CA THR A 77 7.94 3.83 -3.05
C THR A 77 8.04 3.93 -1.53
N THR A 78 7.36 3.04 -0.82
CA THR A 78 7.53 2.70 0.60
C THR A 78 7.14 3.78 1.62
N ILE A 79 6.48 4.86 1.23
CA ILE A 79 6.10 5.95 2.11
C ILE A 79 5.00 5.52 3.08
N ILE A 80 5.18 5.83 4.37
CA ILE A 80 4.22 5.60 5.46
C ILE A 80 3.89 6.92 6.11
N ARG A 81 2.60 7.28 6.13
CA ARG A 81 2.05 8.46 6.77
C ARG A 81 0.58 8.28 7.12
N SER A 82 0.05 9.09 8.05
CA SER A 82 -1.35 9.04 8.48
C SER A 82 -2.04 10.41 8.51
N ASN A 83 -1.36 11.46 8.05
CA ASN A 83 -1.87 12.82 8.07
C ASN A 83 -2.91 13.08 6.97
N TYR A 84 -4.05 12.41 7.07
CA TYR A 84 -5.22 12.55 6.21
C TYR A 84 -6.22 13.53 6.81
N LEU A 85 -7.10 14.09 5.97
CA LEU A 85 -8.05 15.12 6.38
C LEU A 85 -9.34 14.55 6.96
N GLN A 86 -9.90 13.52 6.31
CA GLN A 86 -11.19 12.95 6.67
C GLN A 86 -11.06 11.94 7.80
N ASP A 87 -11.99 11.95 8.75
CA ASP A 87 -11.91 11.15 9.99
C ASP A 87 -11.74 9.65 9.71
N ALA A 88 -12.51 9.09 8.78
CA ALA A 88 -12.42 7.67 8.42
C ALA A 88 -11.03 7.31 7.86
N SER A 89 -10.50 8.15 6.97
CA SER A 89 -9.17 7.95 6.42
C SER A 89 -8.08 8.15 7.49
N ALA A 90 -8.19 9.22 8.28
CA ALA A 90 -7.26 9.46 9.39
C ALA A 90 -7.21 8.26 10.34
N ALA A 91 -8.37 7.69 10.70
CA ALA A 91 -8.46 6.53 11.60
C ALA A 91 -7.76 5.28 11.03
N ILE A 92 -8.04 4.88 9.79
CA ILE A 92 -7.46 3.67 9.21
C ILE A 92 -5.96 3.82 8.93
N PHE A 93 -5.51 5.00 8.47
CA PHE A 93 -4.09 5.24 8.22
C PHE A 93 -3.29 5.40 9.51
N GLU A 94 -3.87 6.00 10.58
CA GLU A 94 -3.22 6.08 11.89
C GLU A 94 -3.14 4.71 12.57
N LYS A 95 -4.21 3.91 12.50
CA LYS A 95 -4.17 2.51 12.93
C LYS A 95 -3.07 1.75 12.20
N SER A 96 -2.97 1.93 10.89
CA SER A 96 -1.96 1.28 10.06
C SER A 96 -0.54 1.70 10.46
N ARG A 97 -0.30 3.00 10.62
CA ARG A 97 0.99 3.54 11.06
C ARG A 97 1.40 3.00 12.45
N SER A 98 0.47 2.97 13.40
CA SER A 98 0.71 2.40 14.74
C SER A 98 1.07 0.92 14.67
N LEU A 99 0.41 0.16 13.79
CA LEU A 99 0.76 -1.24 13.56
C LEU A 99 2.16 -1.40 12.94
N TYR A 100 2.58 -0.50 12.04
CA TYR A 100 3.93 -0.54 11.49
C TYR A 100 5.01 -0.40 12.56
N GLU A 101 4.77 0.35 13.64
CA GLU A 101 5.74 0.54 14.74
C GLU A 101 6.07 -0.76 15.47
N THR A 102 5.11 -1.67 15.58
CA THR A 102 5.29 -2.95 16.28
C THR A 102 5.45 -4.15 15.34
N LEU A 103 5.24 -3.94 14.04
CA LEU A 103 5.11 -5.02 13.07
C LEU A 103 6.35 -5.93 13.00
N SER A 104 7.56 -5.39 13.17
CA SER A 104 8.78 -6.21 13.20
C SER A 104 8.79 -7.22 14.35
N GLN A 105 8.29 -6.82 15.51
CA GLN A 105 8.13 -7.70 16.68
C GLN A 105 7.00 -8.69 16.47
N ASP A 106 5.84 -8.20 16.01
CA ASP A 106 4.65 -9.02 15.79
C ASP A 106 4.88 -10.16 14.80
N LEU A 107 5.58 -9.86 13.71
CA LEU A 107 5.92 -10.84 12.66
C LEU A 107 7.22 -11.60 12.97
N ASN A 108 7.96 -11.20 14.01
CA ASN A 108 9.35 -11.65 14.24
C ASN A 108 10.18 -11.60 12.93
N TYR A 109 10.05 -10.48 12.22
CA TYR A 109 10.67 -10.26 10.91
C TYR A 109 10.94 -8.76 10.72
N ASN A 110 12.20 -8.36 10.55
CA ASN A 110 12.55 -6.96 10.41
C ASN A 110 12.02 -6.38 9.09
N ILE A 111 11.00 -5.54 9.17
CA ILE A 111 10.42 -4.82 8.03
C ILE A 111 11.19 -3.55 7.67
N MET A 112 12.23 -3.22 8.41
CA MET A 112 13.05 -2.03 8.23
C MET A 112 12.20 -0.74 8.24
N PHE A 113 11.25 -0.65 9.18
CA PHE A 113 10.49 0.58 9.38
C PHE A 113 11.41 1.66 9.95
N SER A 114 11.45 2.81 9.26
CA SER A 114 12.28 3.95 9.59
C SER A 114 11.38 5.19 9.73
N PRO A 115 11.01 5.58 10.97
CA PRO A 115 10.19 6.78 11.24
C PRO A 115 11.05 8.03 11.13
N ARG A 116 11.38 8.43 9.93
CA ARG A 116 12.28 9.57 9.63
C ARG A 116 11.54 10.86 9.27
N GLY A 117 10.21 10.83 9.30
CA GLY A 117 9.34 11.95 9.02
C GLY A 117 8.90 12.07 7.55
N VAL A 118 7.74 12.70 7.38
CA VAL A 118 7.16 13.03 6.07
C VAL A 118 6.80 14.52 6.05
N MET A 119 7.24 15.23 5.02
CA MET A 119 6.95 16.64 4.76
C MET A 119 6.06 16.76 3.52
N MET A 120 4.87 17.35 3.69
CA MET A 120 4.01 17.76 2.57
C MET A 120 4.27 19.26 2.32
N LEU A 121 4.84 19.60 1.18
CA LEU A 121 5.13 21.02 0.86
C LEU A 121 3.85 21.80 0.59
N ALA A 122 3.84 23.05 0.97
CA ALA A 122 2.90 24.05 0.51
C ALA A 122 3.61 24.99 -0.47
N GLN A 123 3.26 24.91 -1.74
CA GLN A 123 3.84 25.71 -2.84
C GLN A 123 2.85 26.72 -3.40
N THR A 124 1.61 26.69 -2.93
CA THR A 124 0.56 27.63 -3.22
C THR A 124 -0.16 28.07 -1.95
N GLU A 125 -0.82 29.23 -1.96
CA GLU A 125 -1.68 29.69 -0.86
C GLU A 125 -2.83 28.72 -0.59
N HIS A 126 -3.35 28.06 -1.63
CA HIS A 126 -4.38 27.04 -1.49
C HIS A 126 -3.87 25.86 -0.67
N GLU A 127 -2.71 25.31 -1.00
CA GLU A 127 -2.10 24.21 -0.24
C GLU A 127 -1.77 24.64 1.18
N LEU A 128 -1.26 25.85 1.39
CA LEU A 128 -0.97 26.34 2.73
C LEU A 128 -2.22 26.34 3.63
N ARG A 129 -3.36 26.76 3.09
CA ARG A 129 -4.65 26.73 3.81
C ARG A 129 -5.14 25.30 4.02
N ALA A 130 -5.02 24.44 3.00
CA ALA A 130 -5.41 23.05 3.08
C ALA A 130 -4.60 22.30 4.15
N TRP A 131 -3.29 22.48 4.18
CA TRP A 131 -2.43 21.86 5.19
C TRP A 131 -2.69 22.38 6.60
N LYS A 132 -2.98 23.67 6.78
CA LYS A 132 -3.42 24.20 8.08
C LYS A 132 -4.70 23.50 8.57
N ARG A 133 -5.70 23.34 7.68
CA ARG A 133 -6.93 22.61 7.99
C ARG A 133 -6.63 21.15 8.36
N THR A 134 -5.79 20.47 7.60
CA THR A 134 -5.38 19.09 7.87
C THR A 134 -4.64 18.97 9.20
N ALA A 135 -3.71 19.89 9.52
CA ALA A 135 -3.03 19.91 10.81
C ALA A 135 -3.99 20.03 12.01
N HIS A 136 -5.03 20.86 11.87
CA HIS A 136 -6.05 21.01 12.90
C HIS A 136 -6.90 19.74 13.07
N ALA A 137 -7.36 19.14 11.96
CA ALA A 137 -8.11 17.88 11.98
C ALA A 137 -7.27 16.75 12.60
N ASN A 138 -6.01 16.64 12.19
CA ASN A 138 -5.08 15.65 12.74
C ASN A 138 -4.88 15.81 14.26
N ARG A 139 -4.75 17.05 14.74
CA ARG A 139 -4.64 17.32 16.19
C ARG A 139 -5.87 16.82 16.95
N LEU A 140 -7.07 17.04 16.42
CA LEU A 140 -8.31 16.53 17.02
C LEU A 140 -8.37 15.00 17.01
N ALA A 141 -7.82 14.36 15.99
CA ALA A 141 -7.73 12.90 15.87
C ALA A 141 -6.54 12.28 16.62
N GLY A 142 -5.75 13.09 17.38
CA GLY A 142 -4.56 12.61 18.10
C GLY A 142 -3.37 12.26 17.20
N ILE A 143 -3.38 12.70 15.94
CA ILE A 143 -2.31 12.49 14.98
C ILE A 143 -1.32 13.65 15.07
N GLU A 144 -0.06 13.31 15.33
CA GLU A 144 1.02 14.29 15.42
C GLU A 144 1.36 14.84 14.03
N SER A 145 0.90 16.05 13.76
CA SER A 145 1.15 16.80 12.53
C SER A 145 1.23 18.30 12.85
N GLU A 146 2.22 18.98 12.31
CA GLU A 146 2.42 20.40 12.56
C GLU A 146 2.76 21.16 11.27
N MET A 147 2.35 22.44 11.24
CA MET A 147 2.78 23.36 10.19
C MET A 147 4.16 23.92 10.50
N VAL A 148 5.04 23.87 9.51
CA VAL A 148 6.37 24.48 9.57
C VAL A 148 6.51 25.59 8.53
N ASP A 149 7.25 26.64 8.85
CA ASP A 149 7.61 27.72 7.93
C ASP A 149 8.71 27.27 6.94
N PRO A 150 9.05 28.08 5.93
CA PRO A 150 10.10 27.72 4.98
C PRO A 150 11.46 27.43 5.63
N LYS A 151 11.81 28.10 6.73
CA LYS A 151 13.04 27.82 7.47
C LYS A 151 13.00 26.45 8.13
N GLY A 152 11.84 26.07 8.69
CA GLY A 152 11.59 24.73 9.21
C GLY A 152 11.69 23.67 8.13
N VAL A 153 11.12 23.91 6.94
CA VAL A 153 11.27 23.01 5.79
C VAL A 153 12.73 22.82 5.42
N LYS A 154 13.51 23.92 5.31
CA LYS A 154 14.96 23.89 5.01
C LYS A 154 15.77 23.16 6.08
N LYS A 155 15.39 23.30 7.35
CA LYS A 155 16.03 22.58 8.47
C LYS A 155 15.88 21.07 8.34
N HIS A 156 14.68 20.59 7.97
CA HIS A 156 14.41 19.16 7.80
C HIS A 156 14.94 18.61 6.48
N CYS A 157 14.99 19.44 5.41
CA CYS A 157 15.49 19.06 4.10
C CYS A 157 16.51 20.07 3.57
N PRO A 158 17.79 19.96 3.94
CA PRO A 158 18.82 20.95 3.58
C PRO A 158 19.06 21.10 2.07
N ILE A 159 18.76 20.11 1.26
CA ILE A 159 18.97 20.12 -0.20
C ILE A 159 17.84 20.84 -0.97
N ILE A 160 16.72 21.17 -0.30
CA ILE A 160 15.57 21.80 -0.96
C ILE A 160 15.89 23.23 -1.37
N ASN A 161 15.43 23.64 -2.56
CA ASN A 161 15.39 25.01 -3.00
C ASN A 161 14.04 25.63 -2.60
N LEU A 162 14.08 26.72 -1.83
CA LEU A 162 12.87 27.40 -1.35
C LEU A 162 12.35 28.47 -2.35
N ASP A 163 13.24 29.01 -3.16
CA ASP A 163 13.01 30.21 -3.96
C ASP A 163 12.81 29.89 -5.45
N GLY A 164 12.17 28.77 -5.74
CA GLY A 164 11.82 28.39 -7.11
C GLY A 164 10.88 29.41 -7.74
N PRO A 165 11.17 29.96 -8.96
CA PRO A 165 10.36 31.01 -9.56
C PRO A 165 8.94 30.56 -9.91
N ARG A 166 8.73 29.27 -10.17
CA ARG A 166 7.40 28.69 -10.46
C ARG A 166 6.74 28.08 -9.23
N TYR A 167 7.55 27.49 -8.34
CA TYR A 167 7.09 26.68 -7.23
C TYR A 167 7.81 27.06 -5.93
N PRO A 168 7.62 28.30 -5.42
CA PRO A 168 8.21 28.72 -4.15
C PRO A 168 7.65 27.88 -3.01
N VAL A 169 8.46 27.60 -2.00
CA VAL A 169 8.03 26.86 -0.82
C VAL A 169 7.53 27.83 0.25
N LEU A 170 6.23 27.87 0.50
CA LEU A 170 5.57 28.74 1.47
C LEU A 170 5.54 28.15 2.89
N GLY A 171 5.84 26.87 3.02
CA GLY A 171 5.84 26.10 4.27
C GLY A 171 5.58 24.62 4.00
N GLY A 172 5.24 23.88 5.05
CA GLY A 172 4.91 22.47 4.91
C GLY A 172 4.13 21.91 6.10
N LEU A 173 3.46 20.78 5.88
CA LEU A 173 2.88 19.97 6.92
C LEU A 173 3.86 18.85 7.25
N TRP A 174 4.37 18.88 8.48
CA TRP A 174 5.36 17.94 9.00
C TRP A 174 4.69 16.85 9.84
N GLN A 175 4.98 15.59 9.54
CA GLN A 175 4.60 14.44 10.36
C GLN A 175 5.84 13.66 10.80
N PRO A 176 6.31 13.81 12.07
CA PRO A 176 7.56 13.22 12.54
C PRO A 176 7.53 11.69 12.58
N ARG A 177 6.38 11.08 12.91
CA ARG A 177 6.21 9.62 13.01
C ARG A 177 5.95 8.93 11.68
N GLY A 178 5.87 9.67 10.57
CA GLY A 178 5.87 9.11 9.22
C GLY A 178 7.27 8.62 8.81
N GLY A 179 7.37 7.94 7.68
CA GLY A 179 8.66 7.45 7.21
C GLY A 179 8.58 6.45 6.07
N THR A 180 9.44 5.43 6.11
CA THR A 180 9.51 4.38 5.09
C THR A 180 9.66 2.99 5.72
N ALA A 181 9.25 1.93 4.98
CA ALA A 181 9.55 0.54 5.32
C ALA A 181 9.86 -0.27 4.06
N ARG A 182 10.59 -1.38 4.18
CA ARG A 182 10.88 -2.23 3.02
C ARG A 182 9.64 -2.99 2.59
N HIS A 183 9.20 -2.74 1.38
CA HIS A 183 7.97 -3.32 0.82
C HIS A 183 8.01 -4.85 0.70
N ASP A 184 9.16 -5.40 0.25
CA ASP A 184 9.40 -6.83 0.17
C ASP A 184 9.39 -7.47 1.57
N ALA A 185 10.08 -6.86 2.54
CA ALA A 185 10.14 -7.35 3.91
C ALA A 185 8.76 -7.35 4.60
N VAL A 186 7.90 -6.35 4.32
CA VAL A 186 6.52 -6.31 4.80
C VAL A 186 5.72 -7.49 4.25
N ALA A 187 5.77 -7.72 2.93
CA ALA A 187 5.07 -8.82 2.29
C ALA A 187 5.58 -10.19 2.79
N TRP A 188 6.89 -10.37 2.84
CA TRP A 188 7.51 -11.63 3.30
C TRP A 188 7.26 -11.91 4.77
N GLY A 189 7.29 -10.88 5.61
CA GLY A 189 6.97 -11.02 7.02
C GLY A 189 5.54 -11.52 7.24
N TYR A 190 4.55 -10.91 6.59
CA TYR A 190 3.17 -11.35 6.63
C TYR A 190 2.99 -12.76 6.05
N ALA A 191 3.58 -13.06 4.90
CA ALA A 191 3.50 -14.36 4.27
C ALA A 191 4.02 -15.47 5.19
N ARG A 192 5.20 -15.26 5.77
CA ARG A 192 5.80 -16.20 6.69
C ARG A 192 4.93 -16.41 7.93
N ALA A 193 4.45 -15.33 8.54
CA ALA A 193 3.63 -15.41 9.75
C ALA A 193 2.28 -16.09 9.49
N ALA A 194 1.62 -15.76 8.36
CA ALA A 194 0.38 -16.42 7.96
C ALA A 194 0.59 -17.92 7.66
N SER A 195 1.64 -18.26 6.92
CA SER A 195 1.98 -19.67 6.61
C SER A 195 2.30 -20.47 7.88
N ASP A 196 3.01 -19.89 8.85
CA ASP A 196 3.28 -20.53 10.16
C ASP A 196 2.01 -20.82 10.97
N MET A 197 0.91 -20.09 10.69
CA MET A 197 -0.40 -20.31 11.31
C MET A 197 -1.33 -21.24 10.50
N GLY A 198 -0.83 -21.83 9.41
CA GLY A 198 -1.56 -22.80 8.61
C GLY A 198 -2.27 -22.25 7.37
N VAL A 199 -2.05 -20.98 7.01
CA VAL A 199 -2.56 -20.41 5.77
C VAL A 199 -1.78 -20.98 4.58
N ASP A 200 -2.47 -21.44 3.55
CA ASP A 200 -1.88 -21.90 2.30
C ASP A 200 -1.67 -20.72 1.35
N ILE A 201 -0.41 -20.46 0.96
CA ILE A 201 -0.06 -19.41 -0.02
C ILE A 201 0.30 -20.09 -1.34
N ILE A 202 -0.54 -19.91 -2.36
CA ILE A 202 -0.49 -20.66 -3.61
C ILE A 202 -0.12 -19.69 -4.74
N GLN A 203 1.13 -19.67 -5.12
CA GLN A 203 1.66 -18.85 -6.20
C GLN A 203 1.50 -19.55 -7.57
N GLN A 204 1.60 -18.79 -8.66
CA GLN A 204 1.39 -19.27 -10.02
C GLN A 204 0.02 -19.97 -10.17
N CYS A 205 -1.00 -19.35 -9.56
CA CYS A 205 -2.37 -19.83 -9.51
C CYS A 205 -3.31 -18.67 -9.90
N GLU A 206 -3.58 -18.55 -11.19
CA GLU A 206 -4.43 -17.50 -11.74
C GLU A 206 -5.90 -17.87 -11.59
N VAL A 207 -6.70 -16.93 -11.07
CA VAL A 207 -8.16 -17.06 -11.05
C VAL A 207 -8.71 -16.72 -12.42
N THR A 208 -9.47 -17.65 -12.99
CA THR A 208 -10.06 -17.54 -14.33
C THR A 208 -11.58 -17.46 -14.31
N GLY A 209 -12.21 -17.63 -13.14
CA GLY A 209 -13.66 -17.51 -12.97
C GLY A 209 -14.07 -17.53 -11.51
N VAL A 210 -15.28 -17.07 -11.24
CA VAL A 210 -15.93 -17.10 -9.90
C VAL A 210 -17.19 -17.95 -10.01
N ASP A 211 -17.25 -19.01 -9.21
CA ASP A 211 -18.39 -19.93 -9.15
C ASP A 211 -19.46 -19.40 -8.17
N ARG A 212 -20.73 -19.49 -8.58
CA ARG A 212 -21.85 -19.02 -7.78
C ARG A 212 -23.03 -20.01 -7.88
N ASP A 213 -23.81 -20.07 -6.79
CA ASP A 213 -25.14 -20.66 -6.79
C ASP A 213 -26.14 -19.52 -6.45
N GLY A 214 -26.89 -19.06 -7.45
CA GLY A 214 -27.70 -17.86 -7.34
C GLY A 214 -26.85 -16.61 -6.99
N ALA A 215 -27.17 -16.01 -5.84
CA ALA A 215 -26.44 -14.86 -5.30
C ALA A 215 -25.18 -15.23 -4.51
N GLN A 216 -25.05 -16.48 -4.06
CA GLN A 216 -23.99 -16.95 -3.16
C GLN A 216 -22.74 -17.37 -3.93
N VAL A 217 -21.54 -16.92 -3.49
CA VAL A 217 -20.28 -17.47 -3.97
C VAL A 217 -20.07 -18.89 -3.46
N THR A 218 -19.60 -19.81 -4.30
CA THR A 218 -19.34 -21.20 -3.94
C THR A 218 -17.90 -21.63 -4.18
N GLY A 219 -17.14 -20.85 -4.96
CA GLY A 219 -15.75 -21.15 -5.26
C GLY A 219 -15.15 -20.27 -6.34
N ILE A 220 -14.00 -20.70 -6.83
CA ILE A 220 -13.27 -20.08 -7.92
C ILE A 220 -12.73 -21.15 -8.87
N GLN A 221 -12.62 -20.80 -10.16
CA GLN A 221 -11.83 -21.54 -11.14
C GLN A 221 -10.43 -20.97 -11.20
N THR A 222 -9.43 -21.84 -11.24
CA THR A 222 -8.02 -21.40 -11.32
C THR A 222 -7.23 -22.20 -12.34
N SER A 223 -6.05 -21.70 -12.71
CA SER A 223 -5.08 -22.43 -13.55
C SER A 223 -4.58 -23.74 -12.92
N LYS A 224 -4.87 -23.97 -11.63
CA LYS A 224 -4.54 -25.20 -10.87
C LYS A 224 -5.76 -26.06 -10.51
N GLY A 225 -6.91 -25.77 -11.11
CA GLY A 225 -8.18 -26.46 -10.84
C GLY A 225 -9.16 -25.61 -10.02
N ALA A 226 -10.36 -26.17 -9.81
CA ALA A 226 -11.41 -25.52 -9.04
C ALA A 226 -11.10 -25.57 -7.52
N ILE A 227 -11.46 -24.51 -6.82
CA ILE A 227 -11.33 -24.41 -5.36
C ILE A 227 -12.67 -23.93 -4.79
N LYS A 228 -13.30 -24.74 -3.97
CA LYS A 228 -14.53 -24.35 -3.25
C LYS A 228 -14.19 -23.45 -2.07
N CYS A 229 -15.08 -22.49 -1.76
CA CYS A 229 -14.93 -21.67 -0.56
C CYS A 229 -16.30 -21.21 -0.01
N LYS A 230 -16.35 -20.98 1.30
CA LYS A 230 -17.51 -20.38 1.94
C LYS A 230 -17.50 -18.85 1.79
N LYS A 231 -16.31 -18.25 1.78
CA LYS A 231 -16.10 -16.80 1.61
C LYS A 231 -14.96 -16.54 0.63
N LEU A 232 -15.14 -15.55 -0.23
CA LEU A 232 -14.16 -15.09 -1.20
C LEU A 232 -13.79 -13.64 -0.90
N CYS A 233 -12.51 -13.34 -0.76
CA CYS A 233 -12.00 -11.98 -0.54
C CYS A 233 -11.10 -11.57 -1.72
N VAL A 234 -11.47 -10.56 -2.47
CA VAL A 234 -10.72 -10.07 -3.63
C VAL A 234 -9.87 -8.87 -3.26
N VAL A 235 -8.53 -9.02 -3.42
CA VAL A 235 -7.52 -8.04 -2.98
C VAL A 235 -6.43 -7.87 -4.04
N VAL A 236 -6.84 -7.45 -5.24
CA VAL A 236 -5.98 -7.48 -6.45
C VAL A 236 -5.72 -6.10 -7.06
N ALA A 237 -5.94 -5.03 -6.27
CA ALA A 237 -5.67 -3.64 -6.68
C ALA A 237 -6.26 -3.33 -8.08
N GLY A 238 -5.46 -2.81 -9.01
CA GLY A 238 -5.93 -2.44 -10.36
C GLY A 238 -6.60 -3.55 -11.18
N SER A 239 -6.49 -4.83 -10.76
CA SER A 239 -7.22 -5.93 -11.41
C SER A 239 -8.60 -6.20 -10.77
N SER A 240 -9.04 -5.41 -9.79
CA SER A 240 -10.28 -5.64 -9.05
C SER A 240 -11.53 -5.58 -9.93
N GLY A 241 -11.55 -4.68 -10.94
CA GLY A 241 -12.63 -4.61 -11.92
C GLY A 241 -12.78 -5.89 -12.74
N VAL A 242 -11.66 -6.55 -13.09
CA VAL A 242 -11.68 -7.82 -13.84
C VAL A 242 -12.32 -8.94 -13.01
N LEU A 243 -11.99 -9.02 -11.73
CA LEU A 243 -12.56 -10.03 -10.82
C LEU A 243 -14.04 -9.75 -10.51
N ALA A 244 -14.42 -8.48 -10.42
CA ALA A 244 -15.81 -8.09 -10.27
C ALA A 244 -16.66 -8.47 -11.50
N ASP A 245 -16.13 -8.26 -12.69
CA ASP A 245 -16.75 -8.68 -13.95
C ASP A 245 -16.94 -10.22 -14.02
N MET A 246 -15.93 -11.00 -13.61
CA MET A 246 -16.05 -12.47 -13.50
C MET A 246 -17.15 -12.88 -12.52
N ALA A 247 -17.40 -12.07 -11.48
CA ALA A 247 -18.47 -12.28 -10.51
C ALA A 247 -19.82 -11.65 -10.91
N GLY A 248 -19.92 -10.99 -12.07
CA GLY A 248 -21.14 -10.44 -12.64
C GLY A 248 -21.56 -9.09 -12.09
N PHE A 249 -20.63 -8.26 -11.58
CA PHE A 249 -20.93 -6.87 -11.18
C PHE A 249 -19.78 -5.93 -11.55
N ARG A 250 -20.02 -4.62 -11.47
CA ARG A 250 -19.03 -3.59 -11.76
C ARG A 250 -18.63 -2.80 -10.52
N LEU A 251 -17.37 -2.38 -10.51
CA LEU A 251 -16.80 -1.50 -9.48
C LEU A 251 -16.60 -0.08 -10.03
N PRO A 252 -16.83 0.95 -9.22
CA PRO A 252 -16.54 2.33 -9.57
C PRO A 252 -15.05 2.63 -9.36
N VAL A 253 -14.17 1.90 -10.07
CA VAL A 253 -12.71 2.05 -10.01
C VAL A 253 -12.13 2.19 -11.39
N GLU A 254 -11.11 3.03 -11.50
CA GLU A 254 -10.27 3.18 -12.67
C GLU A 254 -8.89 2.59 -12.42
N SER A 255 -8.32 1.91 -13.41
CA SER A 255 -6.99 1.32 -13.30
C SER A 255 -6.02 2.13 -14.13
N ILE A 256 -5.06 2.77 -13.48
CA ILE A 256 -4.13 3.73 -14.10
C ILE A 256 -2.69 3.34 -13.73
N ALA A 257 -1.74 3.54 -14.64
CA ALA A 257 -0.33 3.36 -14.30
C ALA A 257 0.19 4.55 -13.51
N LEU A 258 0.79 4.26 -12.35
CA LEU A 258 1.56 5.21 -11.54
C LEU A 258 3.04 4.85 -11.65
N GLN A 259 3.88 5.84 -11.99
CA GLN A 259 5.27 5.59 -12.31
C GLN A 259 6.23 6.14 -11.25
N ALA A 260 7.37 5.48 -11.11
CA ALA A 260 8.45 5.90 -10.24
C ALA A 260 9.81 5.53 -10.88
N LEU A 261 10.84 6.21 -10.39
CA LEU A 261 12.22 5.98 -10.79
C LEU A 261 13.17 6.00 -9.59
N VAL A 262 14.34 5.46 -9.78
CA VAL A 262 15.41 5.45 -8.78
C VAL A 262 16.73 5.84 -9.42
N SER A 263 17.49 6.67 -8.71
CA SER A 263 18.83 7.08 -9.13
C SER A 263 19.90 6.04 -8.81
N GLU A 264 21.12 6.27 -9.30
CA GLU A 264 22.32 5.67 -8.73
C GLU A 264 22.42 6.00 -7.23
N PRO A 265 23.09 5.16 -6.40
CA PRO A 265 23.28 5.44 -4.99
C PRO A 265 24.26 6.61 -4.80
N VAL A 266 23.89 7.52 -3.91
CA VAL A 266 24.72 8.66 -3.52
C VAL A 266 24.88 8.70 -2.00
N LYS A 267 25.81 9.50 -1.49
CA LYS A 267 25.95 9.72 -0.05
C LYS A 267 24.64 10.27 0.54
N PRO A 268 24.37 10.08 1.85
CA PRO A 268 23.19 10.63 2.48
C PRO A 268 23.02 12.13 2.24
N LEU A 269 21.91 12.53 1.65
CA LEU A 269 21.55 13.91 1.31
C LEU A 269 20.27 14.37 1.99
N MET A 270 19.34 13.44 2.25
CA MET A 270 18.08 13.73 2.90
C MET A 270 17.60 12.56 3.75
N ASP A 271 17.17 12.86 4.96
CA ASP A 271 16.70 11.84 5.91
C ASP A 271 15.18 11.66 5.90
N ILE A 272 14.43 12.58 5.33
CA ILE A 272 12.98 12.61 5.35
C ILE A 272 12.38 12.25 3.98
N VAL A 273 11.08 11.99 3.96
CA VAL A 273 10.28 11.95 2.73
C VAL A 273 9.72 13.34 2.47
N VAL A 274 9.84 13.86 1.25
CA VAL A 274 9.22 15.12 0.84
C VAL A 274 8.23 14.85 -0.29
N MET A 275 7.01 15.37 -0.14
CA MET A 275 5.94 15.31 -1.12
C MET A 275 5.57 16.72 -1.55
N ALA A 276 5.49 16.96 -2.85
CA ALA A 276 5.17 18.22 -3.49
C ALA A 276 3.96 18.05 -4.41
N ASN A 277 2.77 18.35 -3.89
CA ASN A 277 1.53 18.06 -4.58
C ASN A 277 1.34 18.94 -5.82
N THR A 278 1.67 20.23 -5.74
CA THR A 278 1.59 21.17 -6.88
C THR A 278 2.36 20.66 -8.11
N VAL A 279 3.46 19.96 -7.91
CA VAL A 279 4.28 19.40 -9.00
C VAL A 279 4.07 17.90 -9.20
N HIS A 280 3.08 17.33 -8.53
CA HIS A 280 2.73 15.89 -8.59
C HIS A 280 3.93 14.96 -8.39
N GLY A 281 4.83 15.32 -7.46
CA GLY A 281 6.05 14.59 -7.24
C GLY A 281 6.40 14.40 -5.77
N TYR A 282 7.21 13.39 -5.51
CA TYR A 282 7.79 13.16 -4.20
C TYR A 282 9.20 12.61 -4.33
N MET A 283 10.00 12.80 -3.28
CA MET A 283 11.34 12.28 -3.21
C MET A 283 11.67 11.78 -1.80
N SER A 284 12.42 10.69 -1.75
CA SER A 284 13.03 10.16 -0.52
C SER A 284 14.38 9.54 -0.87
N GLN A 285 15.23 9.31 0.12
CA GLN A 285 16.47 8.56 -0.07
C GLN A 285 16.37 7.19 0.60
N SER A 286 16.73 6.13 -0.13
CA SER A 286 16.77 4.78 0.42
C SER A 286 17.97 4.60 1.37
N ASP A 287 17.92 3.57 2.22
CA ASP A 287 19.04 3.25 3.11
C ASP A 287 20.30 2.77 2.36
N LYS A 288 20.17 2.46 1.07
CA LYS A 288 21.30 2.13 0.18
C LYS A 288 21.89 3.35 -0.54
N GLY A 289 21.24 4.52 -0.41
CA GLY A 289 21.68 5.78 -0.99
C GLY A 289 20.95 6.22 -2.25
N GLU A 290 20.11 5.38 -2.88
CA GLU A 290 19.37 5.78 -4.08
C GLU A 290 18.29 6.82 -3.74
N MET A 291 18.16 7.83 -4.57
CA MET A 291 17.01 8.75 -4.54
C MET A 291 15.83 8.07 -5.21
N VAL A 292 14.77 7.85 -4.45
CA VAL A 292 13.49 7.32 -4.93
C VAL A 292 12.60 8.48 -5.27
N ILE A 293 12.24 8.59 -6.54
CA ILE A 293 11.47 9.70 -7.10
C ILE A 293 10.21 9.11 -7.75
N GLY A 294 9.08 9.69 -7.45
CA GLY A 294 7.84 9.28 -8.08
C GLY A 294 6.90 10.45 -8.27
N GLY A 295 5.92 10.22 -9.08
CA GLY A 295 4.91 11.21 -9.42
C GLY A 295 4.34 10.95 -10.80
N GLY A 296 3.19 11.53 -11.07
CA GLY A 296 2.50 11.39 -12.33
C GLY A 296 1.82 10.04 -12.53
N THR A 297 0.65 10.09 -13.10
CA THR A 297 -0.12 8.93 -13.55
C THR A 297 -0.39 9.08 -15.03
N ASP A 298 -0.58 7.97 -15.72
CA ASP A 298 -1.12 8.04 -17.09
C ASP A 298 -2.52 8.69 -17.05
N GLY A 299 -2.85 9.49 -18.03
CA GLY A 299 -4.15 10.16 -18.13
C GLY A 299 -5.29 9.26 -18.63
N PHE A 300 -5.11 7.95 -18.66
CA PHE A 300 -6.05 6.98 -19.22
C PHE A 300 -5.91 5.60 -18.54
N ASN A 301 -6.99 4.83 -18.57
CA ASN A 301 -6.99 3.48 -18.06
C ASN A 301 -6.03 2.58 -18.82
N ASN A 302 -5.14 1.92 -18.07
CA ASN A 302 -4.24 0.92 -18.64
C ASN A 302 -3.70 -0.03 -17.57
N TYR A 303 -3.13 -1.15 -18.03
CA TYR A 303 -2.53 -2.18 -17.17
C TYR A 303 -1.01 -2.28 -17.35
N THR A 304 -0.38 -1.23 -17.83
CA THR A 304 1.07 -1.17 -18.02
C THR A 304 1.80 -1.16 -16.68
N GLN A 305 2.83 -2.00 -16.58
CA GLN A 305 3.75 -2.04 -15.43
C GLN A 305 5.15 -1.54 -15.79
N ARG A 306 5.27 -0.89 -16.93
CA ARG A 306 6.51 -0.27 -17.42
C ARG A 306 6.39 1.24 -17.32
N GLY A 307 7.51 1.91 -17.06
CA GLY A 307 7.58 3.35 -17.15
C GLY A 307 7.63 3.84 -18.61
N SER A 308 7.27 5.09 -18.82
CA SER A 308 7.40 5.80 -20.10
C SER A 308 8.41 6.94 -19.99
N PHE A 309 9.08 7.25 -21.07
CA PHE A 309 10.05 8.36 -21.11
C PHE A 309 9.38 9.71 -20.84
N GLN A 310 8.18 9.90 -21.35
CA GLN A 310 7.41 11.13 -21.13
C GLN A 310 7.19 11.41 -19.64
N HIS A 311 6.74 10.41 -18.87
CA HIS A 311 6.50 10.60 -17.42
C HIS A 311 7.79 10.81 -16.63
N ILE A 312 8.92 10.23 -17.06
CA ILE A 312 10.20 10.52 -16.44
C ILE A 312 10.53 12.00 -16.66
N GLU A 313 10.45 12.48 -17.90
CA GLU A 313 10.77 13.85 -18.25
C GLU A 313 9.89 14.83 -17.48
N GLU A 314 8.59 14.62 -17.44
CA GLU A 314 7.62 15.43 -16.71
C GLU A 314 7.93 15.47 -15.21
N THR A 315 8.14 14.30 -14.58
CA THR A 315 8.43 14.19 -13.16
C THR A 315 9.75 14.85 -12.79
N VAL A 316 10.80 14.62 -13.57
CA VAL A 316 12.12 15.22 -13.32
C VAL A 316 12.05 16.74 -13.54
N ARG A 317 11.41 17.21 -14.62
CA ARG A 317 11.21 18.63 -14.91
C ARG A 317 10.44 19.34 -13.79
N ALA A 318 9.44 18.67 -13.22
CA ALA A 318 8.65 19.21 -12.12
C ALA A 318 9.46 19.34 -10.82
N LEU A 319 10.28 18.34 -10.49
CA LEU A 319 11.00 18.29 -9.23
C LEU A 319 12.37 18.99 -9.24
N ILE A 320 12.98 19.21 -10.39
CA ILE A 320 14.36 19.74 -10.49
C ILE A 320 14.49 21.15 -9.91
N GLU A 321 13.43 21.94 -9.95
CA GLU A 321 13.41 23.29 -9.39
C GLU A 321 13.40 23.24 -7.86
N THR A 322 12.63 22.33 -7.30
CA THR A 322 12.57 22.08 -5.84
C THR A 322 13.82 21.36 -5.33
N PHE A 323 14.38 20.45 -6.13
CA PHE A 323 15.56 19.66 -5.80
C PHE A 323 16.63 19.74 -6.90
N PRO A 324 17.42 20.81 -6.98
CA PRO A 324 18.42 20.99 -8.04
C PRO A 324 19.45 19.87 -8.15
N VAL A 325 19.66 19.11 -7.09
CA VAL A 325 20.56 17.92 -7.05
C VAL A 325 20.18 16.87 -8.09
N ILE A 326 18.88 16.77 -8.44
CA ILE A 326 18.38 15.80 -9.44
C ILE A 326 19.10 15.97 -10.78
N SER A 327 19.47 17.20 -11.17
CA SER A 327 20.18 17.47 -12.43
C SER A 327 21.52 16.75 -12.59
N ARG A 328 22.10 16.26 -11.50
CA ARG A 328 23.41 15.59 -11.46
C ARG A 328 23.31 14.09 -11.24
N LEU A 329 22.11 13.56 -11.01
CA LEU A 329 21.90 12.15 -10.75
C LEU A 329 21.72 11.36 -12.05
N LYS A 330 22.24 10.14 -12.08
CA LYS A 330 21.95 9.20 -13.15
C LYS A 330 20.76 8.34 -12.75
N MET A 331 19.82 8.17 -13.65
CA MET A 331 18.71 7.23 -13.45
C MET A 331 19.22 5.81 -13.60
N LEU A 332 18.93 4.96 -12.59
CA LEU A 332 19.25 3.56 -12.59
C LEU A 332 18.12 2.70 -13.12
N ARG A 333 16.88 2.99 -12.71
CA ARG A 333 15.69 2.20 -13.06
C ARG A 333 14.43 3.04 -13.03
N GLN A 334 13.47 2.64 -13.86
CA GLN A 334 12.09 3.11 -13.87
C GLN A 334 11.13 1.93 -13.85
N TRP A 335 9.95 2.10 -13.26
CA TRP A 335 8.88 1.11 -13.24
C TRP A 335 7.51 1.77 -13.11
N GLY A 336 6.44 1.01 -13.37
CA GLY A 336 5.06 1.41 -13.13
C GLY A 336 4.31 0.37 -12.30
N GLY A 337 3.34 0.83 -11.52
CA GLY A 337 2.35 0.02 -10.83
C GLY A 337 0.95 0.37 -11.30
N ILE A 338 0.03 -0.59 -11.29
CA ILE A 338 -1.36 -0.35 -11.68
C ILE A 338 -2.14 0.02 -10.42
N VAL A 339 -2.39 1.31 -10.23
CA VAL A 339 -3.22 1.79 -9.13
C VAL A 339 -4.69 1.77 -9.50
N ASP A 340 -5.52 1.50 -8.52
CA ASP A 340 -6.96 1.49 -8.56
C ASP A 340 -7.50 2.75 -7.90
N ILE A 341 -8.18 3.59 -8.66
CA ILE A 341 -8.63 4.91 -8.22
C ILE A 341 -10.17 4.95 -8.20
N THR A 342 -10.73 5.39 -7.10
CA THR A 342 -12.15 5.68 -6.92
C THR A 342 -12.43 7.16 -7.16
N GLY A 343 -13.67 7.50 -7.46
CA GLY A 343 -14.07 8.90 -7.68
C GLY A 343 -13.87 9.82 -6.48
N ASP A 344 -13.89 9.28 -5.24
CA ASP A 344 -13.66 10.02 -4.00
C ASP A 344 -12.24 9.83 -3.40
N ARG A 345 -11.34 9.21 -4.17
CA ARG A 345 -9.95 8.97 -3.75
C ARG A 345 -9.80 8.19 -2.44
N SER A 346 -10.83 7.45 -2.06
CA SER A 346 -10.85 6.64 -0.84
C SER A 346 -11.09 5.16 -1.15
N PRO A 347 -10.52 4.23 -0.37
CA PRO A 347 -10.60 2.80 -0.67
C PRO A 347 -12.01 2.24 -0.57
N ILE A 348 -12.18 1.02 -1.05
CA ILE A 348 -13.36 0.18 -0.85
C ILE A 348 -12.95 -1.01 -0.01
N ILE A 349 -13.53 -1.16 1.19
CA ILE A 349 -13.48 -2.36 2.02
C ILE A 349 -14.92 -2.74 2.30
N SER A 350 -15.46 -3.74 1.59
CA SER A 350 -16.91 -3.95 1.56
C SER A 350 -17.31 -5.37 1.25
N LYS A 351 -18.53 -5.71 1.63
CA LYS A 351 -19.31 -6.74 0.96
C LYS A 351 -19.57 -6.33 -0.48
N THR A 352 -19.84 -7.30 -1.32
CA THR A 352 -20.24 -7.08 -2.72
C THR A 352 -21.71 -7.49 -2.92
N PRO A 353 -22.31 -7.22 -4.11
CA PRO A 353 -23.63 -7.77 -4.44
C PRO A 353 -23.70 -9.29 -4.48
N VAL A 354 -22.56 -9.99 -4.47
CA VAL A 354 -22.46 -11.44 -4.39
C VAL A 354 -22.29 -11.83 -2.93
N GLU A 355 -23.23 -12.59 -2.39
CA GLU A 355 -23.19 -13.05 -1.01
C GLU A 355 -21.93 -13.90 -0.74
N GLY A 356 -21.30 -13.69 0.42
CA GLY A 356 -20.04 -14.34 0.78
C GLY A 356 -18.81 -13.81 0.07
N MET A 357 -18.96 -12.82 -0.83
CA MET A 357 -17.83 -12.19 -1.51
C MET A 357 -17.54 -10.80 -0.94
N PHE A 358 -16.27 -10.56 -0.64
CA PHE A 358 -15.73 -9.32 -0.07
C PHE A 358 -14.69 -8.72 -0.99
N ILE A 359 -14.50 -7.41 -0.91
CA ILE A 359 -13.51 -6.72 -1.72
C ILE A 359 -12.72 -5.70 -0.90
N ASN A 360 -11.43 -5.59 -1.21
CA ASN A 360 -10.53 -4.58 -0.69
C ASN A 360 -9.70 -4.02 -1.85
N CYS A 361 -10.04 -2.82 -2.29
CA CYS A 361 -9.44 -2.15 -3.44
C CYS A 361 -9.61 -0.62 -3.37
N GLY A 362 -9.27 0.10 -4.44
CA GLY A 362 -9.47 1.55 -4.55
C GLY A 362 -8.45 2.38 -3.76
N TRP A 363 -7.30 1.82 -3.42
CA TRP A 363 -6.30 2.48 -2.58
C TRP A 363 -5.51 3.59 -3.27
N GLY A 364 -5.54 3.65 -4.59
CA GLY A 364 -4.81 4.64 -5.35
C GLY A 364 -3.33 4.70 -4.93
N THR A 365 -2.85 5.90 -4.57
CA THR A 365 -1.49 6.12 -4.07
C THR A 365 -1.31 5.80 -2.59
N GLY A 366 -2.39 5.42 -1.89
CA GLY A 366 -2.43 5.18 -0.44
C GLY A 366 -2.10 3.75 -0.01
N GLY A 367 -2.04 2.78 -0.92
CA GLY A 367 -2.08 1.35 -0.63
C GLY A 367 -1.02 0.86 0.35
N PHE A 368 0.26 1.11 0.08
CA PHE A 368 1.34 0.54 0.90
C PHE A 368 1.25 0.95 2.37
N LYS A 369 1.03 2.23 2.65
CA LYS A 369 0.94 2.74 4.02
C LYS A 369 -0.26 2.20 4.79
N ALA A 370 -1.28 1.71 4.09
CA ALA A 370 -2.49 1.15 4.67
C ALA A 370 -2.43 -0.37 4.92
N ILE A 371 -1.40 -1.08 4.46
CA ILE A 371 -1.36 -2.56 4.48
C ILE A 371 -1.76 -3.15 5.84
N PRO A 372 -1.16 -2.80 6.98
CA PRO A 372 -1.54 -3.38 8.26
C PRO A 372 -2.97 -3.05 8.68
N GLY A 373 -3.36 -1.77 8.65
CA GLY A 373 -4.71 -1.33 9.04
C GLY A 373 -5.81 -1.87 8.14
N SER A 374 -5.56 -1.87 6.83
CA SER A 374 -6.46 -2.45 5.83
C SER A 374 -6.63 -3.95 6.00
N GLY A 375 -5.52 -4.69 6.19
CA GLY A 375 -5.58 -6.13 6.43
C GLY A 375 -6.34 -6.46 7.71
N TRP A 376 -6.15 -5.66 8.77
CA TRP A 376 -6.88 -5.80 10.03
C TRP A 376 -8.39 -5.56 9.83
N ALA A 377 -8.77 -4.45 9.19
CA ALA A 377 -10.17 -4.11 8.93
C ALA A 377 -10.87 -5.10 7.99
N THR A 378 -10.16 -5.57 6.94
CA THR A 378 -10.70 -6.56 6.00
C THR A 378 -10.89 -7.92 6.68
N ALA A 379 -9.96 -8.34 7.54
CA ALA A 379 -10.11 -9.59 8.29
C ALA A 379 -11.34 -9.57 9.21
N GLU A 380 -11.57 -8.44 9.90
CA GLU A 380 -12.77 -8.24 10.72
C GLU A 380 -14.05 -8.31 9.88
N MET A 381 -14.10 -7.59 8.74
CA MET A 381 -15.23 -7.61 7.80
C MET A 381 -15.50 -9.04 7.28
N VAL A 382 -14.47 -9.77 6.89
CA VAL A 382 -14.62 -11.15 6.38
C VAL A 382 -15.07 -12.10 7.50
N ALA A 383 -14.53 -11.98 8.71
CA ALA A 383 -14.88 -12.83 9.83
C ALA A 383 -16.34 -12.60 10.28
N ASN A 384 -16.70 -11.35 10.54
CA ASN A 384 -17.95 -10.96 11.22
C ASN A 384 -19.05 -10.47 10.27
N GLY A 385 -18.71 -10.18 9.01
CA GLY A 385 -19.64 -9.56 8.03
C GLY A 385 -19.80 -8.05 8.19
N SER A 386 -19.11 -7.40 9.14
CA SER A 386 -19.07 -5.97 9.39
C SER A 386 -17.79 -5.62 10.14
N GLY A 387 -17.41 -4.36 10.17
CA GLY A 387 -16.26 -3.89 10.94
C GLY A 387 -16.26 -2.37 11.01
N GLU A 388 -16.21 -1.81 12.22
CA GLU A 388 -16.30 -0.37 12.48
C GLU A 388 -15.34 0.45 11.58
N MET A 389 -14.11 -0.03 11.41
CA MET A 389 -13.12 0.65 10.60
C MET A 389 -13.34 0.47 9.09
N ALA A 390 -14.01 -0.59 8.66
CA ALA A 390 -14.30 -0.88 7.26
C ALA A 390 -15.59 -0.23 6.78
N ASP A 391 -16.59 -0.10 7.65
CA ASP A 391 -17.94 0.35 7.31
C ASP A 391 -18.03 1.71 6.57
N PRO A 392 -17.20 2.73 6.90
CA PRO A 392 -17.18 3.97 6.13
C PRO A 392 -16.76 3.79 4.66
N PHE A 393 -16.01 2.75 4.38
CA PHE A 393 -15.47 2.43 3.05
C PHE A 393 -16.34 1.45 2.26
N SER A 394 -17.62 1.33 2.64
CA SER A 394 -18.61 0.51 1.96
C SER A 394 -18.77 0.90 0.48
N LEU A 395 -18.96 -0.11 -0.38
CA LEU A 395 -19.27 0.09 -1.80
C LEU A 395 -20.58 0.86 -2.00
N ASP A 396 -21.55 0.72 -1.08
CA ASP A 396 -22.85 1.37 -1.17
C ASP A 396 -22.77 2.89 -0.99
N ARG A 397 -21.66 3.43 -0.41
CA ARG A 397 -21.46 4.88 -0.27
C ARG A 397 -21.56 5.64 -1.60
N PHE A 398 -21.21 4.99 -2.72
CA PHE A 398 -21.30 5.59 -4.05
C PHE A 398 -22.76 5.74 -4.53
N LYS A 399 -23.63 4.78 -4.17
CA LYS A 399 -25.06 4.85 -4.48
C LYS A 399 -25.80 5.85 -3.57
N GLU A 400 -25.34 5.95 -2.33
CA GLU A 400 -25.95 6.80 -1.29
C GLU A 400 -25.42 8.23 -1.30
N GLY A 401 -24.39 8.52 -2.11
CA GLY A 401 -23.77 9.84 -2.17
C GLY A 401 -22.94 10.20 -0.93
N ARG A 402 -22.56 9.23 -0.10
CA ARG A 402 -21.76 9.41 1.13
C ARG A 402 -20.26 9.36 0.82
N MET A 403 -19.78 10.23 -0.06
CA MET A 403 -18.39 10.29 -0.50
C MET A 403 -17.47 10.79 0.62
N ILE A 404 -16.28 10.20 0.75
CA ILE A 404 -15.28 10.60 1.75
C ILE A 404 -14.43 11.78 1.25
N ASP A 405 -14.09 11.81 -0.03
CA ASP A 405 -13.33 12.88 -0.71
C ASP A 405 -11.96 13.22 -0.08
N GLU A 406 -11.01 12.35 -0.25
CA GLU A 406 -9.60 12.57 0.14
C GLU A 406 -8.74 13.23 -0.96
N SER A 407 -9.36 13.93 -1.90
CA SER A 407 -8.66 14.53 -3.05
C SER A 407 -7.45 15.40 -2.66
N VAL A 408 -7.53 16.15 -1.56
CA VAL A 408 -6.43 17.00 -1.08
C VAL A 408 -5.25 16.18 -0.55
N ALA A 409 -5.49 15.14 0.23
CA ALA A 409 -4.43 14.34 0.84
C ALA A 409 -3.89 13.23 -0.08
N ALA A 410 -4.70 12.78 -1.05
CA ALA A 410 -4.33 11.78 -2.05
C ALA A 410 -3.63 12.37 -3.28
N ALA A 411 -3.37 13.64 -3.29
CA ALA A 411 -3.17 14.54 -4.43
C ALA A 411 -1.90 14.35 -5.29
N VAL A 412 -1.17 13.25 -5.19
CA VAL A 412 -0.07 12.95 -6.16
C VAL A 412 -0.61 12.32 -7.46
N ALA A 413 -1.92 12.19 -7.60
CA ALA A 413 -2.57 11.50 -8.72
C ALA A 413 -3.70 12.33 -9.35
N HIS A 414 -3.43 13.56 -9.74
CA HIS A 414 -4.35 14.36 -10.56
C HIS A 414 -3.86 14.49 -11.99
#